data_751a6355c788e2023bba13ba962d6d20
#
_entry.id   751a6355c788e2023bba13ba962d6d20
#
_cell.length_a   1.000
_cell.length_b   1.000
_cell.length_c   1.000
_cell.angle_alpha   90.00
_cell.angle_beta   90.00
_cell.angle_gamma   90.00
#
_symmetry.space_group_name_H-M   'P 1'
#
loop_
_entity.id
_entity.type
_entity.pdbx_description
1 polymer ?
#
loop_
_entity_poly.entity_id
_entity_poly.type
_entity_poly.pdbx_seq_one_letter_code
_entity_poly.pdbx_strand_id
1 'polypeptide(L)'
;EEPGASECRSVAVIPIVHEETVYGVLAVYADRADAFMRAEKTVISRLGEVVGHAIAAVERKRALVSEDVVELTFQVRNVFEELPDSPDGTITFDEVIPAKDDAFLVYGTASADARAGIENLTETCPAWESLSFQAETGESHFELKLSDHPVLSTLLSLGGTHEESIIEDGDYRLTVQLAPSADIRRLIDAVQESYDGVEMVTRRQTTRQTGYSEAAANDISESLTDRQQSAIRAAYHAGMFEWPRENTAQDIADSLDIAPSTFHHHLRKAEQKIVESVLSAE
;
A
#
# COMPACT_ATOMS: atom_id res chain seq x y z
N GLU A 1 -7.67 -24.80 -28.93
CA GLU A 1 -7.91 -26.24 -29.30
C GLU A 1 -7.66 -27.07 -28.08
N GLU A 2 -8.71 -27.69 -27.49
CA GLU A 2 -8.56 -28.68 -26.45
C GLU A 2 -7.88 -29.90 -27.07
N PRO A 3 -6.82 -30.45 -26.45
CA PRO A 3 -6.26 -31.72 -26.89
C PRO A 3 -7.32 -32.79 -26.71
N GLY A 4 -7.55 -33.57 -27.76
CA GLY A 4 -8.63 -34.56 -27.84
C GLY A 4 -8.63 -35.48 -26.62
N ALA A 5 -9.78 -35.67 -26.02
CA ALA A 5 -10.04 -36.43 -24.79
C ALA A 5 -9.64 -37.92 -24.84
N SER A 6 -9.03 -38.40 -25.93
CA SER A 6 -8.73 -39.81 -26.18
C SER A 6 -7.38 -40.32 -25.64
N GLU A 7 -6.45 -39.46 -25.22
CA GLU A 7 -5.11 -39.89 -24.80
C GLU A 7 -4.73 -39.49 -23.35
N CYS A 8 -5.59 -38.76 -22.63
CA CYS A 8 -5.29 -38.38 -21.26
C CYS A 8 -5.56 -39.53 -20.27
N ARG A 9 -4.52 -39.96 -19.53
CA ARG A 9 -4.60 -41.05 -18.52
C ARG A 9 -4.41 -40.55 -17.09
N SER A 10 -3.92 -39.31 -16.92
CA SER A 10 -3.80 -38.64 -15.62
C SER A 10 -4.02 -37.16 -15.78
N VAL A 11 -4.61 -36.53 -14.77
CA VAL A 11 -4.75 -35.09 -14.66
C VAL A 11 -4.38 -34.63 -13.26
N ALA A 12 -3.66 -33.51 -13.15
CA ALA A 12 -3.45 -32.79 -11.91
C ALA A 12 -4.03 -31.38 -12.07
N VAL A 13 -4.83 -30.97 -11.11
CA VAL A 13 -5.40 -29.62 -11.04
C VAL A 13 -4.88 -28.93 -9.79
N ILE A 14 -4.28 -27.78 -9.96
CA ILE A 14 -3.58 -27.05 -8.90
C ILE A 14 -4.06 -25.61 -8.92
N PRO A 15 -4.38 -25.05 -7.76
CA PRO A 15 -4.76 -23.63 -7.69
C PRO A 15 -3.56 -22.73 -8.01
N ILE A 16 -3.81 -21.68 -8.76
CA ILE A 16 -2.89 -20.55 -8.96
C ILE A 16 -3.22 -19.56 -7.86
N VAL A 17 -2.36 -19.49 -6.84
CA VAL A 17 -2.61 -18.70 -5.64
C VAL A 17 -1.44 -17.78 -5.34
N HIS A 18 -1.75 -16.62 -4.78
CA HIS A 18 -0.79 -15.72 -4.14
C HIS A 18 -1.43 -15.15 -2.89
N GLU A 19 -0.76 -15.31 -1.75
CA GLU A 19 -1.34 -15.05 -0.43
C GLU A 19 -2.71 -15.77 -0.28
N GLU A 20 -3.77 -15.08 0.02
CA GLU A 20 -5.12 -15.64 0.17
C GLU A 20 -5.98 -15.55 -1.11
N THR A 21 -5.42 -15.01 -2.21
CA THR A 21 -6.16 -14.81 -3.45
C THR A 21 -5.95 -15.96 -4.42
N VAL A 22 -7.06 -16.52 -4.93
CA VAL A 22 -7.06 -17.56 -5.97
C VAL A 22 -7.30 -16.91 -7.32
N TYR A 23 -6.27 -16.91 -8.18
CA TYR A 23 -6.32 -16.33 -9.54
C TYR A 23 -6.88 -17.29 -10.57
N GLY A 24 -6.91 -18.59 -10.26
CA GLY A 24 -7.41 -19.59 -11.17
C GLY A 24 -6.88 -20.99 -10.84
N VAL A 25 -6.96 -21.89 -11.83
CA VAL A 25 -6.45 -23.24 -11.69
C VAL A 25 -5.55 -23.61 -12.87
N LEU A 26 -4.48 -24.33 -12.60
CA LEU A 26 -3.61 -24.94 -13.60
C LEU A 26 -3.96 -26.42 -13.72
N ALA A 27 -4.43 -26.83 -14.89
CA ALA A 27 -4.68 -28.24 -15.22
C ALA A 27 -3.53 -28.79 -16.07
N VAL A 28 -2.88 -29.85 -15.59
CA VAL A 28 -1.80 -30.55 -16.29
C VAL A 28 -2.25 -31.96 -16.63
N TYR A 29 -2.11 -32.34 -17.89
CA TYR A 29 -2.55 -33.61 -18.42
C TYR A 29 -1.35 -34.48 -18.81
N ALA A 30 -1.49 -35.80 -18.65
CA ALA A 30 -0.48 -36.79 -19.08
C ALA A 30 -1.11 -37.99 -19.72
N ASP A 31 -0.42 -38.58 -20.70
CA ASP A 31 -0.80 -39.80 -21.44
C ASP A 31 -0.52 -41.11 -20.69
N ARG A 32 0.19 -41.04 -19.59
CA ARG A 32 0.51 -42.18 -18.72
C ARG A 32 -0.33 -42.19 -17.44
N ALA A 33 -0.69 -43.38 -16.95
CA ALA A 33 -1.34 -43.50 -15.65
C ALA A 33 -0.33 -43.16 -14.52
N ASP A 34 -0.85 -42.63 -13.41
CA ASP A 34 -0.08 -42.23 -12.21
C ASP A 34 1.09 -41.29 -12.51
N ALA A 35 0.91 -40.38 -13.49
CA ALA A 35 1.94 -39.44 -13.90
C ALA A 35 2.33 -38.43 -12.82
N PHE A 36 1.43 -38.14 -11.88
CA PHE A 36 1.60 -37.10 -10.87
C PHE A 36 1.74 -37.71 -9.49
N MET A 37 2.95 -38.23 -9.21
CA MET A 37 3.36 -38.70 -7.91
C MET A 37 3.66 -37.53 -6.93
N ARG A 38 4.09 -37.81 -5.71
CA ARG A 38 4.30 -36.79 -4.68
C ARG A 38 5.33 -35.73 -5.10
N ALA A 39 6.41 -36.13 -5.79
CA ALA A 39 7.46 -35.22 -6.25
C ALA A 39 6.94 -34.26 -7.35
N GLU A 40 6.26 -34.82 -8.36
CA GLU A 40 5.68 -34.03 -9.45
C GLU A 40 4.60 -33.06 -8.93
N LYS A 41 3.74 -33.54 -8.02
CA LYS A 41 2.73 -32.64 -7.39
C LYS A 41 3.37 -31.46 -6.67
N THR A 42 4.47 -31.68 -5.94
CA THR A 42 5.17 -30.61 -5.24
C THR A 42 5.73 -29.56 -6.23
N VAL A 43 6.32 -30.02 -7.33
CA VAL A 43 6.87 -29.09 -8.35
C VAL A 43 5.77 -28.29 -9.02
N ILE A 44 4.66 -28.93 -9.39
CA ILE A 44 3.56 -28.27 -10.07
C ILE A 44 2.84 -27.29 -9.11
N SER A 45 2.71 -27.64 -7.80
CA SER A 45 2.15 -26.72 -6.80
C SER A 45 3.00 -25.46 -6.66
N ARG A 46 4.33 -25.60 -6.60
CA ARG A 46 5.23 -24.44 -6.61
C ARG A 46 5.11 -23.60 -7.88
N LEU A 47 4.86 -24.23 -9.02
CA LEU A 47 4.60 -23.49 -10.26
C LEU A 47 3.31 -22.66 -10.14
N GLY A 48 2.25 -23.20 -9.53
CA GLY A 48 1.02 -22.48 -9.24
C GLY A 48 1.25 -21.24 -8.37
N GLU A 49 2.08 -21.34 -7.33
CA GLU A 49 2.47 -20.23 -6.47
C GLU A 49 3.28 -19.16 -7.24
N VAL A 50 4.28 -19.59 -8.03
CA VAL A 50 5.09 -18.67 -8.85
C VAL A 50 4.25 -17.92 -9.88
N VAL A 51 3.33 -18.62 -10.55
CA VAL A 51 2.41 -18.01 -11.51
C VAL A 51 1.45 -17.05 -10.80
N GLY A 52 0.93 -17.42 -9.63
CA GLY A 52 0.08 -16.56 -8.81
C GLY A 52 0.80 -15.27 -8.42
N HIS A 53 2.05 -15.38 -7.96
CA HIS A 53 2.89 -14.21 -7.64
C HIS A 53 3.13 -13.31 -8.87
N ALA A 54 3.42 -13.91 -10.03
CA ALA A 54 3.62 -13.15 -11.27
C ALA A 54 2.35 -12.43 -11.73
N ILE A 55 1.18 -13.07 -11.61
CA ILE A 55 -0.12 -12.45 -11.94
C ILE A 55 -0.38 -11.27 -10.99
N ALA A 56 -0.20 -11.47 -9.67
CA ALA A 56 -0.36 -10.41 -8.68
C ALA A 56 0.56 -9.20 -8.97
N ALA A 57 1.82 -9.45 -9.33
CA ALA A 57 2.75 -8.38 -9.69
C ALA A 57 2.31 -7.61 -10.96
N VAL A 58 1.80 -8.32 -11.98
CA VAL A 58 1.28 -7.68 -13.21
C VAL A 58 0.00 -6.90 -12.92
N GLU A 59 -0.89 -7.41 -12.07
CA GLU A 59 -2.12 -6.71 -11.70
C GLU A 59 -1.85 -5.46 -10.89
N ARG A 60 -0.93 -5.53 -9.92
CA ARG A 60 -0.44 -4.34 -9.18
C ARG A 60 0.13 -3.28 -10.14
N LYS A 61 0.97 -3.71 -11.08
CA LYS A 61 1.53 -2.79 -12.08
C LYS A 61 0.42 -2.17 -12.97
N ARG A 62 -0.56 -2.97 -13.40
CA ARG A 62 -1.70 -2.46 -14.18
C ARG A 62 -2.57 -1.50 -13.38
N ALA A 63 -2.77 -1.76 -12.09
CA ALA A 63 -3.52 -0.87 -11.20
C ALA A 63 -2.87 0.51 -11.11
N LEU A 64 -1.54 0.56 -11.07
CA LEU A 64 -0.76 1.81 -11.01
C LEU A 64 -0.79 2.59 -12.35
N VAL A 65 -0.97 1.90 -13.48
CA VAL A 65 -0.95 2.48 -14.85
C VAL A 65 -2.35 2.72 -15.41
N SER A 66 -3.38 2.14 -14.79
CA SER A 66 -4.76 2.32 -15.26
C SER A 66 -5.23 3.74 -15.00
N GLU A 67 -5.62 4.44 -16.07
CA GLU A 67 -6.31 5.73 -15.95
C GLU A 67 -7.66 5.58 -15.26
N ASP A 68 -8.34 4.43 -15.42
CA ASP A 68 -9.62 4.13 -14.77
C ASP A 68 -9.38 3.51 -13.39
N VAL A 69 -9.93 4.14 -12.36
CA VAL A 69 -9.89 3.68 -10.97
C VAL A 69 -11.28 3.67 -10.35
N VAL A 70 -11.45 2.81 -9.36
CA VAL A 70 -12.61 2.85 -8.46
C VAL A 70 -12.16 3.52 -7.18
N GLU A 71 -12.74 4.66 -6.91
CA GLU A 71 -12.57 5.40 -5.66
C GLU A 71 -13.64 4.98 -4.67
N LEU A 72 -13.18 4.65 -3.46
CA LEU A 72 -14.03 4.31 -2.32
C LEU A 72 -13.75 5.30 -1.20
N THR A 73 -14.82 5.86 -0.63
CA THR A 73 -14.73 6.67 0.59
C THR A 73 -15.52 5.99 1.68
N PHE A 74 -14.85 5.74 2.80
CA PHE A 74 -15.44 5.22 4.02
C PHE A 74 -15.51 6.33 5.06
N GLN A 75 -16.52 6.28 5.91
CA GLN A 75 -16.67 7.17 7.05
C GLN A 75 -16.96 6.34 8.30
N VAL A 76 -16.20 6.59 9.34
CA VAL A 76 -16.44 6.05 10.69
C VAL A 76 -16.73 7.23 11.58
N ARG A 77 -17.91 7.24 12.21
CA ARG A 77 -18.33 8.32 13.09
C ARG A 77 -17.83 8.07 14.49
N ASN A 78 -17.44 9.15 15.18
CA ASN A 78 -17.00 9.11 16.57
C ASN A 78 -15.96 8.01 16.82
N VAL A 79 -14.96 7.91 15.94
CA VAL A 79 -13.91 6.87 15.97
C VAL A 79 -13.18 6.79 17.31
N PHE A 80 -13.26 7.88 18.08
CA PHE A 80 -12.59 8.02 19.37
C PHE A 80 -13.58 8.16 20.55
N GLU A 81 -14.87 7.76 20.37
CA GLU A 81 -15.89 7.91 21.42
C GLU A 81 -15.51 7.20 22.74
N GLU A 82 -14.72 6.13 22.66
CA GLU A 82 -14.23 5.39 23.82
C GLU A 82 -12.97 5.99 24.46
N LEU A 83 -12.34 7.01 23.83
CA LEU A 83 -11.15 7.66 24.37
C LEU A 83 -11.54 8.84 25.27
N PRO A 84 -10.87 9.00 26.43
CA PRO A 84 -11.22 10.03 27.41
C PRO A 84 -11.03 11.46 26.88
N ASP A 85 -10.21 11.65 25.86
CA ASP A 85 -9.94 12.94 25.22
C ASP A 85 -9.95 12.76 23.72
N SER A 86 -11.13 12.81 23.08
CA SER A 86 -11.26 12.87 21.63
C SER A 86 -10.45 14.08 21.12
N PRO A 87 -9.62 13.94 20.10
CA PRO A 87 -8.91 15.06 19.53
C PRO A 87 -9.92 16.05 18.93
N ASP A 88 -9.98 17.26 19.46
CA ASP A 88 -10.61 18.38 18.80
C ASP A 88 -9.71 18.83 17.65
N GLY A 89 -10.31 19.32 16.55
CA GLY A 89 -9.57 19.80 15.38
C GLY A 89 -9.36 18.74 14.30
N THR A 90 -8.40 19.01 13.42
CA THR A 90 -8.19 18.20 12.19
C THR A 90 -6.85 17.49 12.23
N ILE A 91 -6.87 16.20 11.90
CA ILE A 91 -5.69 15.37 11.64
C ILE A 91 -5.82 14.87 10.19
N THR A 92 -4.83 15.17 9.36
CA THR A 92 -4.77 14.68 7.97
C THR A 92 -3.61 13.71 7.83
N PHE A 93 -3.86 12.57 7.23
CA PHE A 93 -2.83 11.59 6.88
C PHE A 93 -2.60 11.70 5.37
N ASP A 94 -1.47 12.29 5.00
CA ASP A 94 -1.18 12.68 3.62
C ASP A 94 -0.51 11.56 2.82
N GLU A 95 0.39 10.80 3.45
CA GLU A 95 1.17 9.78 2.76
C GLU A 95 1.33 8.54 3.63
N VAL A 96 1.17 7.36 3.01
CA VAL A 96 1.36 6.05 3.64
C VAL A 96 2.45 5.29 2.90
N ILE A 97 3.55 5.02 3.55
CA ILE A 97 4.73 4.36 2.98
C ILE A 97 4.91 2.99 3.63
N PRO A 98 4.92 1.89 2.85
CA PRO A 98 5.25 0.57 3.40
C PRO A 98 6.67 0.54 3.95
N ALA A 99 6.81 0.05 5.18
CA ALA A 99 8.07 -0.22 5.86
C ALA A 99 8.34 -1.73 5.94
N LYS A 100 9.33 -2.13 6.72
CA LYS A 100 9.65 -3.54 6.93
C LYS A 100 8.68 -4.20 7.92
N ASP A 101 8.54 -5.53 7.84
CA ASP A 101 7.78 -6.35 8.79
C ASP A 101 6.30 -5.94 8.94
N ASP A 102 5.62 -5.67 7.80
CA ASP A 102 4.21 -5.24 7.70
C ASP A 102 3.89 -3.93 8.44
N ALA A 103 4.91 -3.12 8.72
CA ALA A 103 4.74 -1.79 9.26
C ALA A 103 4.52 -0.74 8.16
N PHE A 104 3.97 0.40 8.56
CA PHE A 104 3.73 1.56 7.71
C PHE A 104 4.29 2.82 8.35
N LEU A 105 4.90 3.65 7.54
CA LEU A 105 5.29 4.99 7.92
C LEU A 105 4.26 5.96 7.33
N VAL A 106 3.63 6.73 8.18
CA VAL A 106 2.56 7.65 7.80
C VAL A 106 2.99 9.07 8.10
N TYR A 107 2.91 9.92 7.10
CA TYR A 107 3.14 11.36 7.23
C TYR A 107 1.82 12.09 7.18
N GLY A 108 1.72 13.16 7.95
CA GLY A 108 0.49 13.93 7.99
C GLY A 108 0.66 15.26 8.70
N THR A 109 -0.47 15.94 8.84
CA THR A 109 -0.57 17.23 9.54
C THR A 109 -1.62 17.16 10.64
N ALA A 110 -1.37 17.85 11.73
CA ALA A 110 -2.31 18.01 12.82
C ALA A 110 -2.48 19.50 13.14
N SER A 111 -3.72 19.95 13.30
CA SER A 111 -4.01 21.29 13.80
C SER A 111 -3.50 21.42 15.25
N ALA A 112 -3.29 22.65 15.71
CA ALA A 112 -2.79 22.91 17.06
C ALA A 112 -3.66 22.27 18.15
N ASP A 113 -4.98 22.24 17.94
CA ASP A 113 -5.95 21.68 18.88
C ASP A 113 -5.95 20.14 18.85
N ALA A 114 -5.60 19.53 17.70
CA ALA A 114 -5.55 18.08 17.54
C ALA A 114 -4.26 17.42 18.06
N ARG A 115 -3.20 18.20 18.26
CA ARG A 115 -1.87 17.68 18.63
C ARG A 115 -1.89 16.81 19.89
N ALA A 116 -2.48 17.33 20.97
CA ALA A 116 -2.57 16.56 22.22
C ALA A 116 -3.39 15.28 22.06
N GLY A 117 -4.44 15.31 21.22
CA GLY A 117 -5.26 14.15 20.92
C GLY A 117 -4.48 13.06 20.20
N ILE A 118 -3.69 13.41 19.17
CA ILE A 118 -2.90 12.41 18.43
C ILE A 118 -1.75 11.83 19.31
N GLU A 119 -1.20 12.61 20.23
CA GLU A 119 -0.24 12.11 21.23
C GLU A 119 -0.90 11.06 22.15
N ASN A 120 -2.10 11.31 22.65
CA ASN A 120 -2.87 10.37 23.46
C ASN A 120 -3.25 9.09 22.69
N LEU A 121 -3.54 9.19 21.40
CA LEU A 121 -3.80 8.04 20.56
C LEU A 121 -2.61 7.08 20.49
N THR A 122 -1.40 7.60 20.41
CA THR A 122 -0.18 6.78 20.40
C THR A 122 -0.01 5.97 21.69
N GLU A 123 -0.47 6.48 22.82
CA GLU A 123 -0.43 5.76 24.09
C GLU A 123 -1.54 4.71 24.21
N THR A 124 -2.65 4.89 23.49
CA THR A 124 -3.87 4.09 23.66
C THR A 124 -4.03 3.02 22.58
N CYS A 125 -3.56 3.29 21.35
CA CYS A 125 -3.68 2.39 20.22
C CYS A 125 -2.41 1.54 20.04
N PRO A 126 -2.45 0.22 20.31
CA PRO A 126 -1.25 -0.64 20.22
C PRO A 126 -0.61 -0.71 18.83
N ALA A 127 -1.39 -0.44 17.78
CA ALA A 127 -0.87 -0.39 16.41
C ALA A 127 -0.02 0.86 16.12
N TRP A 128 -0.06 1.87 16.98
CA TRP A 128 0.71 3.12 16.86
C TRP A 128 2.02 2.99 17.63
N GLU A 129 3.10 2.61 16.95
CA GLU A 129 4.39 2.32 17.59
C GLU A 129 5.14 3.56 18.04
N SER A 130 5.18 4.59 17.21
CA SER A 130 5.86 5.85 17.50
C SER A 130 5.27 7.01 16.74
N LEU A 131 5.30 8.18 17.36
CA LEU A 131 4.87 9.45 16.78
C LEU A 131 5.97 10.49 17.01
N SER A 132 6.30 11.26 15.98
CA SER A 132 7.20 12.41 16.08
C SER A 132 6.63 13.62 15.33
N PHE A 133 6.84 14.82 15.88
CA PHE A 133 6.41 16.06 15.26
C PHE A 133 7.61 16.88 14.78
N GLN A 134 7.45 17.54 13.65
CA GLN A 134 8.49 18.36 13.01
C GLN A 134 8.38 19.85 13.30
N ALA A 135 7.27 20.34 13.91
CA ALA A 135 7.10 21.74 14.28
C ALA A 135 6.49 21.86 15.68
N GLU A 136 6.85 22.93 16.40
CA GLU A 136 6.38 23.16 17.79
C GLU A 136 5.15 24.07 17.86
N THR A 137 4.83 24.86 16.82
CA THR A 137 3.75 25.86 16.84
C THR A 137 2.96 25.92 15.57
N GLY A 138 1.63 25.94 15.68
CA GLY A 138 0.68 26.00 14.55
C GLY A 138 0.28 24.62 14.06
N GLU A 139 0.07 24.50 12.77
CA GLU A 139 -0.11 23.22 12.08
C GLU A 139 1.20 22.44 12.15
N SER A 140 1.15 21.25 12.71
CA SER A 140 2.34 20.43 12.96
C SER A 140 2.37 19.24 11.99
N HIS A 141 3.46 19.12 11.24
CA HIS A 141 3.73 17.90 10.50
C HIS A 141 4.15 16.79 11.45
N PHE A 142 3.68 15.58 11.20
CA PHE A 142 4.06 14.43 12.01
C PHE A 142 4.48 13.23 11.15
N GLU A 143 5.30 12.40 11.75
CA GLU A 143 5.63 11.05 11.29
C GLU A 143 5.08 10.06 12.31
N LEU A 144 4.27 9.12 11.85
CA LEU A 144 3.66 8.06 12.65
C LEU A 144 4.06 6.71 12.09
N LYS A 145 4.58 5.83 12.94
CA LYS A 145 4.82 4.44 12.59
C LYS A 145 3.67 3.57 13.07
N LEU A 146 3.05 2.87 12.13
CA LEU A 146 1.99 1.90 12.38
C LEU A 146 2.49 0.48 12.18
N SER A 147 2.07 -0.45 13.04
CA SER A 147 2.25 -1.89 12.82
C SER A 147 0.91 -2.59 12.67
N ASP A 148 0.92 -3.70 11.93
CA ASP A 148 -0.23 -4.62 11.80
C ASP A 148 -1.57 -3.92 11.51
N HIS A 149 -1.61 -3.11 10.44
CA HIS A 149 -2.81 -2.38 10.04
C HIS A 149 -3.55 -3.13 8.90
N PRO A 150 -4.61 -3.93 9.20
CA PRO A 150 -5.23 -4.85 8.24
C PRO A 150 -5.76 -4.15 6.98
N VAL A 151 -6.33 -2.96 7.11
CA VAL A 151 -6.89 -2.20 5.99
C VAL A 151 -5.80 -1.76 5.02
N LEU A 152 -4.68 -1.21 5.53
CA LEU A 152 -3.56 -0.78 4.69
C LEU A 152 -2.86 -1.97 4.03
N SER A 153 -2.64 -3.06 4.77
CA SER A 153 -2.07 -4.30 4.22
C SER A 153 -2.95 -4.87 3.10
N THR A 154 -4.26 -4.92 3.31
CA THR A 154 -5.21 -5.37 2.29
C THR A 154 -5.22 -4.44 1.09
N LEU A 155 -5.27 -3.12 1.29
CA LEU A 155 -5.23 -2.11 0.22
C LEU A 155 -4.00 -2.31 -0.68
N LEU A 156 -2.82 -2.40 -0.09
CA LEU A 156 -1.57 -2.60 -0.84
C LEU A 156 -1.51 -3.97 -1.53
N SER A 157 -1.99 -5.04 -0.88
CA SER A 157 -2.03 -6.37 -1.50
C SER A 157 -2.87 -6.40 -2.77
N LEU A 158 -3.94 -5.58 -2.81
CA LEU A 158 -4.82 -5.40 -3.97
C LEU A 158 -4.26 -4.41 -5.02
N GLY A 159 -3.09 -3.83 -4.78
CA GLY A 159 -2.50 -2.79 -5.65
C GLY A 159 -3.25 -1.46 -5.59
N GLY A 160 -3.97 -1.22 -4.49
CA GLY A 160 -4.65 0.04 -4.25
C GLY A 160 -3.72 1.13 -3.73
N THR A 161 -4.17 2.36 -3.82
CA THR A 161 -3.50 3.56 -3.31
C THR A 161 -4.34 4.23 -2.25
N HIS A 162 -3.68 4.70 -1.21
CA HIS A 162 -4.25 5.64 -0.24
C HIS A 162 -4.25 7.04 -0.88
N GLU A 163 -5.40 7.71 -0.86
CA GLU A 163 -5.52 9.07 -1.40
C GLU A 163 -5.53 10.09 -0.28
N GLU A 164 -6.39 9.89 0.69
CA GLU A 164 -6.57 10.81 1.80
C GLU A 164 -7.19 10.09 2.99
N SER A 165 -6.74 10.42 4.18
CA SER A 165 -7.43 10.11 5.43
C SER A 165 -7.49 11.34 6.31
N ILE A 166 -8.67 11.66 6.82
CA ILE A 166 -8.89 12.83 7.68
C ILE A 166 -9.68 12.43 8.89
N ILE A 167 -9.27 12.93 10.05
CA ILE A 167 -10.08 12.92 11.27
C ILE A 167 -10.44 14.37 11.55
N GLU A 168 -11.73 14.65 11.62
CA GLU A 168 -12.28 15.96 11.90
C GLU A 168 -13.46 15.82 12.86
N ASP A 169 -13.40 16.50 13.99
CA ASP A 169 -14.44 16.45 15.02
C ASP A 169 -14.81 15.02 15.49
N GLY A 170 -13.82 14.13 15.50
CA GLY A 170 -13.97 12.72 15.87
C GLY A 170 -14.47 11.80 14.76
N ASP A 171 -14.84 12.33 13.61
CA ASP A 171 -15.23 11.55 12.43
C ASP A 171 -13.98 11.23 11.58
N TYR A 172 -13.77 9.94 11.29
CA TYR A 172 -12.68 9.49 10.42
C TYR A 172 -13.21 9.22 9.01
N ARG A 173 -12.58 9.82 8.04
CA ARG A 173 -12.85 9.59 6.61
C ARG A 173 -11.60 9.01 5.94
N LEU A 174 -11.78 7.90 5.24
CA LEU A 174 -10.74 7.22 4.47
C LEU A 174 -11.13 7.18 3.01
N THR A 175 -10.29 7.72 2.12
CA THR A 175 -10.45 7.66 0.66
C THR A 175 -9.31 6.86 0.06
N VAL A 176 -9.67 5.85 -0.74
CA VAL A 176 -8.73 4.94 -1.40
C VAL A 176 -9.10 4.73 -2.86
N GLN A 177 -8.13 4.40 -3.69
CA GLN A 177 -8.33 4.05 -5.09
C GLN A 177 -7.81 2.65 -5.39
N LEU A 178 -8.55 1.91 -6.21
CA LEU A 178 -8.18 0.58 -6.69
C LEU A 178 -8.44 0.47 -8.19
N ALA A 179 -7.75 -0.48 -8.84
CA ALA A 179 -8.12 -0.85 -10.20
C ALA A 179 -9.55 -1.41 -10.23
N PRO A 180 -10.31 -1.19 -11.33
CA PRO A 180 -11.65 -1.76 -11.47
C PRO A 180 -11.70 -3.29 -11.42
N SER A 181 -10.57 -3.96 -11.69
CA SER A 181 -10.41 -5.42 -11.64
C SER A 181 -10.03 -5.96 -10.27
N ALA A 182 -9.72 -5.09 -9.29
CA ALA A 182 -9.34 -5.52 -7.95
C ALA A 182 -10.52 -6.11 -7.17
N ASP A 183 -10.23 -6.98 -6.21
CA ASP A 183 -11.24 -7.53 -5.30
C ASP A 183 -11.64 -6.49 -4.24
N ILE A 184 -12.49 -5.54 -4.68
CA ILE A 184 -13.00 -4.45 -3.84
C ILE A 184 -13.73 -5.00 -2.60
N ARG A 185 -14.36 -6.18 -2.72
CA ARG A 185 -15.11 -6.77 -1.62
C ARG A 185 -14.19 -7.13 -0.45
N ARG A 186 -13.03 -7.69 -0.73
CA ARG A 186 -12.01 -8.02 0.28
C ARG A 186 -11.59 -6.77 1.08
N LEU A 187 -11.43 -5.62 0.40
CA LEU A 187 -11.12 -4.37 1.12
C LEU A 187 -12.28 -3.90 1.98
N ILE A 188 -13.52 -3.95 1.46
CA ILE A 188 -14.71 -3.57 2.22
C ILE A 188 -14.83 -4.44 3.48
N ASP A 189 -14.64 -5.75 3.36
CA ASP A 189 -14.70 -6.69 4.48
C ASP A 189 -13.61 -6.33 5.52
N ALA A 190 -12.37 -6.06 5.09
CA ALA A 190 -11.28 -5.66 5.98
C ALA A 190 -11.57 -4.33 6.73
N VAL A 191 -12.18 -3.36 6.04
CA VAL A 191 -12.57 -2.08 6.67
C VAL A 191 -13.68 -2.31 7.70
N GLN A 192 -14.70 -3.13 7.37
CA GLN A 192 -15.80 -3.45 8.27
C GLN A 192 -15.37 -4.27 9.50
N GLU A 193 -14.35 -5.11 9.35
CA GLU A 193 -13.78 -5.86 10.47
C GLU A 193 -12.89 -5.00 11.37
N SER A 194 -12.30 -3.93 10.82
CA SER A 194 -11.38 -3.05 11.56
C SER A 194 -12.09 -1.90 12.27
N TYR A 195 -13.25 -1.47 11.78
CA TYR A 195 -13.96 -0.30 12.31
C TYR A 195 -15.45 -0.59 12.52
N ASP A 196 -15.88 -0.51 13.77
CA ASP A 196 -17.29 -0.61 14.12
C ASP A 196 -18.09 0.57 13.54
N GLY A 197 -19.27 0.27 12.98
CA GLY A 197 -20.18 1.31 12.47
C GLY A 197 -19.68 2.05 11.22
N VAL A 198 -18.70 1.51 10.50
CA VAL A 198 -18.22 2.11 9.24
C VAL A 198 -19.31 2.13 8.18
N GLU A 199 -19.44 3.26 7.51
CA GLU A 199 -20.32 3.46 6.36
C GLU A 199 -19.49 3.72 5.10
N MET A 200 -19.79 3.01 4.00
CA MET A 200 -19.24 3.37 2.69
C MET A 200 -20.08 4.51 2.10
N VAL A 201 -19.51 5.71 2.07
CA VAL A 201 -20.21 6.94 1.62
C VAL A 201 -20.17 7.07 0.10
N THR A 202 -19.05 6.73 -0.51
CA THR A 202 -18.85 6.89 -1.95
C THR A 202 -18.24 5.63 -2.55
N ARG A 203 -18.77 5.24 -3.71
CA ARG A 203 -18.14 4.33 -4.65
C ARG A 203 -18.36 4.88 -6.04
N ARG A 204 -17.30 5.40 -6.63
CA ARG A 204 -17.37 5.93 -7.99
C ARG A 204 -16.23 5.39 -8.86
N GLN A 205 -16.54 5.14 -10.11
CA GLN A 205 -15.51 4.92 -11.12
C GLN A 205 -15.11 6.28 -11.64
N THR A 206 -13.82 6.58 -11.58
CA THR A 206 -13.27 7.83 -12.07
C THR A 206 -12.01 7.53 -12.88
N THR A 207 -11.64 8.46 -13.72
CA THR A 207 -10.34 8.42 -14.39
C THR A 207 -9.38 9.20 -13.53
N ARG A 208 -8.24 8.61 -13.18
CA ARG A 208 -7.17 9.35 -12.50
C ARG A 208 -6.88 10.58 -13.35
N GLN A 209 -7.08 11.78 -12.79
CA GLN A 209 -6.82 13.02 -13.50
C GLN A 209 -5.30 13.19 -13.63
N THR A 210 -4.73 12.62 -14.66
CA THR A 210 -3.34 12.87 -15.04
C THR A 210 -3.25 14.23 -15.74
N GLY A 211 -2.87 15.27 -15.00
CA GLY A 211 -2.40 16.50 -15.62
C GLY A 211 -1.14 16.24 -16.46
N TYR A 212 -0.81 17.11 -17.42
CA TYR A 212 0.41 16.98 -18.23
C TYR A 212 1.70 16.79 -17.41
N SER A 213 1.72 17.30 -16.15
CA SER A 213 2.79 17.10 -15.17
C SER A 213 2.79 15.68 -14.59
N GLU A 214 1.62 15.05 -14.47
CA GLU A 214 1.45 13.74 -13.84
C GLU A 214 1.76 12.57 -14.78
N ALA A 215 1.61 12.73 -16.11
CA ALA A 215 2.04 11.72 -17.06
C ALA A 215 3.56 11.48 -16.97
N ALA A 216 4.35 12.56 -16.84
CA ALA A 216 5.78 12.44 -16.60
C ALA A 216 6.09 11.88 -15.20
N ALA A 217 5.29 12.21 -14.18
CA ALA A 217 5.43 11.67 -12.84
C ALA A 217 5.06 10.18 -12.79
N ASN A 218 4.08 9.74 -13.56
CA ASN A 218 3.71 8.33 -13.70
C ASN A 218 4.81 7.53 -14.39
N ASP A 219 5.40 8.01 -15.49
CA ASP A 219 6.52 7.38 -16.17
C ASP A 219 7.73 7.20 -15.23
N ILE A 220 8.00 8.21 -14.39
CA ILE A 220 9.04 8.17 -13.37
C ILE A 220 8.67 7.13 -12.31
N SER A 221 7.45 7.17 -11.79
CA SER A 221 6.98 6.24 -10.77
C SER A 221 7.03 4.79 -11.24
N GLU A 222 6.66 4.51 -12.50
CA GLU A 222 6.76 3.18 -13.11
C GLU A 222 8.21 2.69 -13.27
N SER A 223 9.14 3.59 -13.43
CA SER A 223 10.55 3.25 -13.54
C SER A 223 11.17 2.82 -12.20
N LEU A 224 10.59 3.26 -11.08
CA LEU A 224 11.06 2.97 -9.74
C LEU A 224 10.56 1.59 -9.25
N THR A 225 11.37 0.91 -8.47
CA THR A 225 10.89 -0.24 -7.69
C THR A 225 10.18 0.24 -6.43
N ASP A 226 9.33 -0.58 -5.83
CA ASP A 226 8.59 -0.24 -4.60
C ASP A 226 9.52 0.30 -3.50
N ARG A 227 10.70 -0.33 -3.31
CA ARG A 227 11.71 0.10 -2.34
C ARG A 227 12.38 1.44 -2.69
N GLN A 228 12.56 1.72 -3.98
CA GLN A 228 13.09 3.00 -4.45
C GLN A 228 12.05 4.10 -4.26
N GLN A 229 10.79 3.79 -4.53
CA GLN A 229 9.66 4.68 -4.34
C GLN A 229 9.47 5.00 -2.85
N SER A 230 9.46 3.98 -1.98
CA SER A 230 9.41 4.19 -0.52
C SER A 230 10.55 5.06 -0.02
N ALA A 231 11.79 4.82 -0.49
CA ALA A 231 12.96 5.58 -0.04
C ALA A 231 12.89 7.07 -0.44
N ILE A 232 12.49 7.38 -1.69
CA ILE A 232 12.43 8.77 -2.16
C ILE A 232 11.25 9.52 -1.52
N ARG A 233 10.09 8.88 -1.33
CA ARG A 233 8.93 9.47 -0.65
C ARG A 233 9.24 9.76 0.82
N ALA A 234 9.81 8.78 1.54
CA ALA A 234 10.24 8.98 2.93
C ALA A 234 11.26 10.12 3.05
N ALA A 235 12.25 10.19 2.14
CA ALA A 235 13.23 11.28 2.14
C ALA A 235 12.58 12.66 1.93
N TYR A 236 11.56 12.73 1.07
CA TYR A 236 10.83 13.96 0.79
C TYR A 236 9.98 14.40 2.00
N HIS A 237 9.11 13.52 2.49
CA HIS A 237 8.20 13.85 3.58
C HIS A 237 8.90 14.05 4.93
N ALA A 238 10.05 13.38 5.14
CA ALA A 238 10.89 13.60 6.31
C ALA A 238 11.75 14.88 6.23
N GLY A 239 11.57 15.75 5.23
CA GLY A 239 12.31 17.00 5.10
C GLY A 239 13.81 16.83 4.83
N MET A 240 14.25 15.70 4.27
CA MET A 240 15.67 15.46 3.96
C MET A 240 16.21 16.44 2.89
N PHE A 241 15.34 16.91 2.00
CA PHE A 241 15.68 17.84 0.93
C PHE A 241 15.52 19.31 1.32
N GLU A 242 15.02 19.59 2.51
CA GLU A 242 14.86 20.94 3.04
C GLU A 242 16.19 21.58 3.48
N TRP A 243 16.20 22.90 3.63
CA TRP A 243 17.35 23.65 4.14
C TRP A 243 16.96 24.63 5.25
N PRO A 244 17.39 24.42 6.50
CA PRO A 244 18.20 23.30 6.98
C PRO A 244 17.43 21.96 6.91
N ARG A 245 18.15 20.82 6.83
CA ARG A 245 17.54 19.50 6.81
C ARG A 245 16.86 19.23 8.15
N GLU A 246 15.67 18.69 8.11
CA GLU A 246 14.93 18.30 9.31
C GLU A 246 15.35 16.93 9.83
N ASN A 247 15.55 15.97 8.91
CA ASN A 247 15.99 14.62 9.26
C ASN A 247 17.23 14.21 8.45
N THR A 248 18.03 13.30 9.05
CA THR A 248 19.19 12.69 8.38
C THR A 248 18.80 11.38 7.69
N ALA A 249 19.63 10.92 6.75
CA ALA A 249 19.43 9.62 6.13
C ALA A 249 19.47 8.44 7.13
N GLN A 250 20.13 8.61 8.29
CA GLN A 250 20.13 7.65 9.38
C GLN A 250 18.76 7.58 10.03
N ASP A 251 18.19 8.73 10.37
CA ASP A 251 16.89 8.82 11.04
C ASP A 251 15.79 8.18 10.15
N ILE A 252 15.79 8.48 8.86
CA ILE A 252 14.81 7.91 7.90
C ILE A 252 15.02 6.39 7.72
N ALA A 253 16.26 5.93 7.66
CA ALA A 253 16.55 4.49 7.57
C ALA A 253 16.05 3.75 8.81
N ASP A 254 16.22 4.34 10.00
CA ASP A 254 15.75 3.79 11.26
C ASP A 254 14.20 3.75 11.30
N SER A 255 13.51 4.80 10.83
CA SER A 255 12.04 4.81 10.70
C SER A 255 11.51 3.73 9.75
N LEU A 256 12.21 3.49 8.63
CA LEU A 256 11.87 2.43 7.67
C LEU A 256 12.32 1.02 8.10
N ASP A 257 13.03 0.90 9.21
CA ASP A 257 13.59 -0.34 9.75
C ASP A 257 14.56 -1.05 8.78
N ILE A 258 15.38 -0.27 8.10
CA ILE A 258 16.41 -0.75 7.16
C ILE A 258 17.79 -0.19 7.49
N ALA A 259 18.85 -0.87 7.02
CA ALA A 259 20.19 -0.35 7.21
C ALA A 259 20.40 0.96 6.42
N PRO A 260 21.11 1.96 6.96
CA PRO A 260 21.39 3.23 6.29
C PRO A 260 22.04 3.07 4.93
N SER A 261 22.91 2.08 4.75
CA SER A 261 23.52 1.77 3.46
C SER A 261 22.50 1.29 2.43
N THR A 262 21.47 0.54 2.88
CA THR A 262 20.36 0.09 2.04
C THR A 262 19.49 1.27 1.63
N PHE A 263 19.14 2.14 2.55
CA PHE A 263 18.41 3.37 2.26
C PHE A 263 19.14 4.24 1.24
N HIS A 264 20.42 4.54 1.47
CA HIS A 264 21.23 5.30 0.54
C HIS A 264 21.29 4.67 -0.85
N HIS A 265 21.40 3.34 -0.94
CA HIS A 265 21.40 2.63 -2.21
C HIS A 265 20.08 2.84 -2.98
N HIS A 266 18.93 2.67 -2.30
CA HIS A 266 17.62 2.85 -2.93
C HIS A 266 17.37 4.31 -3.31
N LEU A 267 17.69 5.26 -2.43
CA LEU A 267 17.55 6.68 -2.68
C LEU A 267 18.38 7.11 -3.90
N ARG A 268 19.68 6.75 -3.95
CA ARG A 268 20.56 7.08 -5.09
C ARG A 268 20.08 6.49 -6.41
N LYS A 269 19.50 5.28 -6.37
CA LYS A 269 18.93 4.66 -7.58
C LYS A 269 17.63 5.34 -8.01
N ALA A 270 16.82 5.80 -7.08
CA ALA A 270 15.63 6.59 -7.37
C ALA A 270 16.02 7.96 -7.98
N GLU A 271 16.91 8.70 -7.33
CA GLU A 271 17.43 9.98 -7.83
C GLU A 271 17.99 9.85 -9.25
N GLN A 272 18.81 8.82 -9.51
CA GLN A 272 19.38 8.56 -10.84
C GLN A 272 18.28 8.42 -11.89
N LYS A 273 17.28 7.59 -11.65
CA LYS A 273 16.18 7.33 -12.59
C LYS A 273 15.32 8.56 -12.84
N ILE A 274 15.04 9.34 -11.79
CA ILE A 274 14.31 10.60 -11.90
C ILE A 274 15.07 11.59 -12.79
N VAL A 275 16.38 11.75 -12.55
CA VAL A 275 17.24 12.65 -13.36
C VAL A 275 17.32 12.16 -14.80
N GLU A 276 17.51 10.86 -15.02
CA GLU A 276 17.54 10.27 -16.38
C GLU A 276 16.23 10.51 -17.12
N SER A 277 15.08 10.32 -16.47
CA SER A 277 13.76 10.57 -17.06
C SER A 277 13.59 12.04 -17.48
N VAL A 278 13.97 12.98 -16.61
CA VAL A 278 13.86 14.42 -16.89
C VAL A 278 14.80 14.84 -18.05
N LEU A 279 16.04 14.32 -18.06
CA LEU A 279 17.03 14.67 -19.10
C LEU A 279 16.77 13.97 -20.44
N SER A 280 16.06 12.84 -20.44
CA SER A 280 15.73 12.11 -21.68
C SER A 280 14.42 12.57 -22.33
N ALA A 281 13.67 13.44 -21.66
CA ALA A 281 12.43 14.03 -22.16
C ALA A 281 12.67 15.26 -23.08
N GLU A 282 13.94 15.67 -23.32
CA GLU A 282 14.34 16.66 -24.33
C GLU A 282 14.59 15.97 -25.70
#